data_e23bf138e91f41dc32eebabd7dc7f870
#
_entry.id   e23bf138e91f41dc32eebabd7dc7f870
#
_cell.length_a   1.000
_cell.length_b   1.000
_cell.length_c   1.000
_cell.angle_alpha   90.00
_cell.angle_beta   90.00
_cell.angle_gamma   90.00
#
_symmetry.space_group_name_H-M   'P 1'
#
loop_
_entity.id
_entity.type
_entity.pdbx_description
1 polymer ?
#
loop_
_entity_poly.entity_id
_entity_poly.type
_entity_poly.pdbx_seq_one_letter_code
_entity_poly.pdbx_strand_id
1 'polypeptide(L)'
;MWNQFKTDEYQGMLAETVTMPGNQGDLIHAYLSRPLGKGLFPGIVLIPHAPGWDEFYRETSRRFSQHGYIAISPDIYCRFGHGAPEEMAAKARAAGGVPDDSVVGDCEGAMKYLRSMPFSNGKVGVIGTCSGGRHSFLAACRVEGINAAVDCWGGRVVALKQELTPAQPVAAIDYTEKLACPLLGLFGNDDRFPSPEQVNRHEEELKKYGKDYKFYRYDGAGHGFWYYHTEAYRPKQAMDAWNKVFEFFGEHLRS
;
A
#
# COMPACT_ATOMS: atom_id res chain seq x y z
N MET A 1 18.60 14.57 -8.00
CA MET A 1 18.03 13.39 -7.30
C MET A 1 16.81 12.84 -8.02
N TRP A 2 15.83 13.64 -8.43
CA TRP A 2 14.75 13.22 -9.35
C TRP A 2 15.26 12.69 -10.69
N ASN A 3 16.39 13.19 -11.15
CA ASN A 3 17.06 12.79 -12.41
C ASN A 3 17.66 11.38 -12.35
N GLN A 4 17.66 10.71 -11.20
CA GLN A 4 18.06 9.30 -11.08
C GLN A 4 16.91 8.36 -11.51
N PHE A 5 15.70 8.88 -11.62
CA PHE A 5 14.58 8.11 -12.12
C PHE A 5 14.61 8.10 -13.64
N LYS A 6 15.02 6.98 -14.22
CA LYS A 6 15.07 6.79 -15.66
C LYS A 6 13.66 6.60 -16.20
N THR A 7 13.08 7.68 -16.68
CA THR A 7 11.77 7.67 -17.36
C THR A 7 11.90 7.73 -18.88
N ASP A 8 13.10 7.90 -19.39
CA ASP A 8 13.42 8.11 -20.81
C ASP A 8 13.11 6.91 -21.69
N GLU A 9 12.99 5.74 -21.09
CA GLU A 9 12.64 4.49 -21.79
C GLU A 9 11.13 4.36 -22.08
N TYR A 10 10.31 5.22 -21.45
CA TYR A 10 8.84 5.17 -21.56
C TYR A 10 8.33 6.33 -22.39
N GLN A 11 7.70 6.02 -23.51
CA GLN A 11 7.14 7.01 -24.46
C GLN A 11 5.89 7.72 -23.93
N GLY A 12 5.49 7.48 -22.70
CA GLY A 12 4.32 8.04 -22.05
C GLY A 12 3.65 7.06 -21.11
N MET A 13 2.52 7.45 -20.54
CA MET A 13 1.69 6.59 -19.71
C MET A 13 0.22 6.70 -20.08
N LEU A 14 -0.54 5.65 -19.79
CA LEU A 14 -1.99 5.67 -19.73
C LEU A 14 -2.40 5.72 -18.25
N ALA A 15 -3.42 6.52 -17.93
CA ALA A 15 -4.03 6.52 -16.62
C ALA A 15 -5.55 6.69 -16.75
N GLU A 16 -6.31 5.81 -16.12
CA GLU A 16 -7.77 5.75 -16.24
C GLU A 16 -8.43 5.14 -15.01
N THR A 17 -9.71 5.37 -14.84
CA THR A 17 -10.54 4.61 -13.90
C THR A 17 -11.08 3.38 -14.60
N VAL A 18 -10.83 2.21 -14.03
CA VAL A 18 -11.31 0.92 -14.53
C VAL A 18 -12.30 0.32 -13.55
N THR A 19 -13.08 -0.66 -14.01
CA THR A 19 -13.89 -1.53 -13.16
C THR A 19 -13.24 -2.90 -13.08
N MET A 20 -13.13 -3.45 -11.88
CA MET A 20 -12.52 -4.75 -11.63
C MET A 20 -13.32 -5.57 -10.62
N PRO A 21 -13.22 -6.89 -10.64
CA PRO A 21 -13.76 -7.74 -9.58
C PRO A 21 -12.97 -7.51 -8.27
N GLY A 22 -13.67 -7.19 -7.19
CA GLY A 22 -13.14 -7.10 -5.83
C GLY A 22 -13.58 -8.28 -4.97
N ASN A 23 -13.74 -8.02 -3.68
CA ASN A 23 -14.14 -9.03 -2.69
C ASN A 23 -15.47 -9.70 -3.10
N GLN A 24 -15.52 -11.03 -3.04
CA GLN A 24 -16.68 -11.86 -3.39
C GLN A 24 -17.25 -11.62 -4.81
N GLY A 25 -16.46 -11.03 -5.71
CA GLY A 25 -16.87 -10.73 -7.08
C GLY A 25 -17.61 -9.41 -7.26
N ASP A 26 -17.69 -8.57 -6.22
CA ASP A 26 -18.21 -7.21 -6.34
C ASP A 26 -17.46 -6.44 -7.41
N LEU A 27 -18.18 -5.73 -8.27
CA LEU A 27 -17.56 -4.83 -9.24
C LEU A 27 -17.25 -3.50 -8.56
N ILE A 28 -15.96 -3.18 -8.45
CA ILE A 28 -15.46 -1.96 -7.84
C ILE A 28 -14.64 -1.13 -8.81
N HIS A 29 -14.59 0.16 -8.59
CA HIS A 29 -13.70 1.04 -9.34
C HIS A 29 -12.26 0.95 -8.83
N ALA A 30 -11.32 1.14 -9.73
CA ALA A 30 -9.91 1.29 -9.40
C ALA A 30 -9.25 2.31 -10.34
N TYR A 31 -8.29 3.07 -9.83
CA TYR A 31 -7.47 3.92 -10.66
C TYR A 31 -6.24 3.15 -11.12
N LEU A 32 -6.13 2.97 -12.43
CA LEU A 32 -5.05 2.25 -13.09
C LEU A 32 -4.13 3.24 -13.79
N SER A 33 -2.83 3.01 -13.69
CA SER A 33 -1.85 3.67 -14.56
C SER A 33 -0.79 2.68 -15.03
N ARG A 34 -0.27 2.88 -16.25
CA ARG A 34 0.76 2.02 -16.82
C ARG A 34 1.66 2.75 -17.81
N PRO A 35 2.92 2.32 -17.96
CA PRO A 35 3.78 2.78 -19.04
C PRO A 35 3.23 2.34 -20.41
N LEU A 36 3.51 3.13 -21.45
CA LEU A 36 3.22 2.78 -22.83
C LEU A 36 4.43 2.20 -23.58
N GLY A 37 5.56 2.02 -22.90
CA GLY A 37 6.79 1.45 -23.47
C GLY A 37 6.66 -0.03 -23.84
N LYS A 38 7.69 -0.53 -24.52
CA LYS A 38 7.83 -1.95 -24.85
C LYS A 38 8.31 -2.75 -23.64
N GLY A 39 7.81 -3.97 -23.46
CA GLY A 39 8.27 -4.90 -22.43
C GLY A 39 7.16 -5.38 -21.52
N LEU A 40 7.56 -6.14 -20.51
CA LEU A 40 6.70 -6.61 -19.44
C LEU A 40 7.02 -5.81 -18.17
N PHE A 41 5.97 -5.39 -17.48
CA PHE A 41 6.09 -4.54 -16.29
C PHE A 41 5.55 -5.25 -15.05
N PRO A 42 6.20 -5.10 -13.89
CA PRO A 42 5.64 -5.55 -12.62
C PRO A 42 4.44 -4.72 -12.19
N GLY A 43 3.55 -5.35 -11.44
CA GLY A 43 2.35 -4.72 -10.90
C GLY A 43 2.54 -4.19 -9.49
N ILE A 44 1.84 -3.09 -9.16
CA ILE A 44 1.74 -2.54 -7.80
C ILE A 44 0.28 -2.32 -7.46
N VAL A 45 -0.16 -2.90 -6.35
CA VAL A 45 -1.46 -2.59 -5.73
C VAL A 45 -1.24 -1.52 -4.65
N LEU A 46 -1.92 -0.39 -4.80
CA LEU A 46 -1.88 0.75 -3.88
C LEU A 46 -3.12 0.75 -2.99
N ILE A 47 -2.96 0.53 -1.69
CA ILE A 47 -4.08 0.50 -0.76
C ILE A 47 -4.30 1.88 -0.13
N PRO A 48 -5.49 2.48 -0.29
CA PRO A 48 -5.78 3.81 0.20
C PRO A 48 -5.74 3.95 1.73
N HIS A 49 -5.43 5.17 2.17
CA HIS A 49 -5.37 5.58 3.56
C HIS A 49 -6.74 5.96 4.16
N ALA A 50 -6.78 6.22 5.47
CA ALA A 50 -8.03 6.56 6.16
C ALA A 50 -8.75 7.84 5.70
N PRO A 51 -8.10 8.87 5.11
CA PRO A 51 -8.78 10.00 4.47
C PRO A 51 -9.63 9.65 3.25
N GLY A 52 -9.39 8.50 2.61
CA GLY A 52 -10.21 8.04 1.48
C GLY A 52 -9.41 7.69 0.23
N TRP A 53 -10.14 7.41 -0.85
CA TRP A 53 -9.57 7.14 -2.17
C TRP A 53 -9.43 8.45 -2.95
N ASP A 54 -8.40 9.23 -2.62
CA ASP A 54 -8.19 10.61 -3.04
C ASP A 54 -7.14 10.77 -4.17
N GLU A 55 -6.84 12.02 -4.52
CA GLU A 55 -5.89 12.36 -5.58
C GLU A 55 -4.46 11.92 -5.25
N PHE A 56 -4.09 11.83 -3.96
CA PHE A 56 -2.76 11.35 -3.57
C PHE A 56 -2.48 9.95 -4.13
N TYR A 57 -3.48 9.05 -4.12
CA TYR A 57 -3.32 7.69 -4.66
C TYR A 57 -3.30 7.66 -6.18
N ARG A 58 -4.04 8.56 -6.84
CA ARG A 58 -3.98 8.72 -8.31
C ARG A 58 -2.61 9.21 -8.76
N GLU A 59 -2.07 10.22 -8.09
CA GLU A 59 -0.72 10.72 -8.35
C GLU A 59 0.34 9.66 -8.05
N THR A 60 0.20 8.95 -6.94
CA THR A 60 1.11 7.86 -6.58
C THR A 60 1.08 6.73 -7.61
N SER A 61 -0.09 6.37 -8.14
CA SER A 61 -0.21 5.41 -9.26
C SER A 61 0.59 5.90 -10.47
N ARG A 62 0.40 7.16 -10.89
CA ARG A 62 1.14 7.74 -12.02
C ARG A 62 2.64 7.78 -11.77
N ARG A 63 3.08 8.05 -10.52
CA ARG A 63 4.50 8.01 -10.14
C ARG A 63 5.08 6.60 -10.33
N PHE A 64 4.40 5.55 -9.89
CA PHE A 64 4.84 4.18 -10.15
C PHE A 64 4.95 3.88 -11.65
N SER A 65 4.01 4.37 -12.46
CA SER A 65 4.07 4.17 -13.91
C SER A 65 5.28 4.86 -14.55
N GLN A 66 5.65 6.07 -14.09
CA GLN A 66 6.88 6.75 -14.52
C GLN A 66 8.14 5.95 -14.17
N HIS A 67 8.07 5.10 -13.16
CA HIS A 67 9.15 4.20 -12.76
C HIS A 67 9.03 2.79 -13.33
N GLY A 68 8.17 2.57 -14.34
CA GLY A 68 8.07 1.30 -15.05
C GLY A 68 7.29 0.23 -14.33
N TYR A 69 6.24 0.59 -13.59
CA TYR A 69 5.31 -0.32 -12.95
C TYR A 69 3.89 -0.11 -13.50
N ILE A 70 3.09 -1.17 -13.53
CA ILE A 70 1.64 -1.04 -13.70
C ILE A 70 1.06 -0.88 -12.31
N ALA A 71 0.44 0.26 -12.01
CA ALA A 71 -0.08 0.53 -10.68
C ALA A 71 -1.60 0.61 -10.68
N ILE A 72 -2.23 -0.03 -9.71
CA ILE A 72 -3.68 0.00 -9.52
C ILE A 72 -4.02 0.35 -8.07
N SER A 73 -4.92 1.30 -7.90
CA SER A 73 -5.48 1.67 -6.59
C SER A 73 -6.97 1.36 -6.57
N PRO A 74 -7.41 0.27 -5.91
CA PRO A 74 -8.83 -0.05 -5.78
C PRO A 74 -9.54 0.92 -4.84
N ASP A 75 -10.78 1.27 -5.17
CA ASP A 75 -11.67 2.01 -4.26
C ASP A 75 -12.23 1.07 -3.20
N ILE A 76 -11.49 0.87 -2.11
CA ILE A 76 -11.91 0.05 -0.98
C ILE A 76 -13.08 0.68 -0.18
N TYR A 77 -13.44 1.93 -0.48
CA TYR A 77 -14.53 2.66 0.18
C TYR A 77 -15.86 2.57 -0.57
N CYS A 78 -15.91 1.97 -1.74
CA CYS A 78 -17.09 1.91 -2.62
C CYS A 78 -18.35 1.37 -1.94
N ARG A 79 -18.21 0.50 -0.92
CA ARG A 79 -19.34 -0.10 -0.18
C ARG A 79 -19.97 0.85 0.83
N PHE A 80 -19.39 2.03 1.05
CA PHE A 80 -19.96 3.09 1.90
C PHE A 80 -20.79 4.11 1.11
N GLY A 81 -20.90 3.95 -0.21
CA GLY A 81 -21.70 4.77 -1.11
C GLY A 81 -20.87 5.54 -2.13
N HIS A 82 -21.48 6.58 -2.69
CA HIS A 82 -20.87 7.47 -3.66
C HIS A 82 -20.80 8.89 -3.07
N GLY A 83 -19.72 9.60 -3.33
CA GLY A 83 -19.50 10.96 -2.85
C GLY A 83 -18.02 11.34 -2.80
N ALA A 84 -17.71 12.41 -2.11
CA ALA A 84 -16.34 12.85 -1.91
C ALA A 84 -15.54 11.80 -1.10
N PRO A 85 -14.24 11.60 -1.38
CA PRO A 85 -13.41 10.61 -0.69
C PRO A 85 -13.48 10.71 0.83
N GLU A 86 -13.43 11.93 1.38
CA GLU A 86 -13.49 12.19 2.81
C GLU A 86 -14.84 11.83 3.44
N GLU A 87 -15.95 11.95 2.71
CA GLU A 87 -17.29 11.56 3.17
C GLU A 87 -17.41 10.04 3.30
N MET A 88 -16.93 9.31 2.28
CA MET A 88 -16.93 7.85 2.29
C MET A 88 -16.00 7.32 3.38
N ALA A 89 -14.84 7.93 3.53
CA ALA A 89 -13.91 7.63 4.60
C ALA A 89 -14.49 7.91 6.00
N ALA A 90 -15.27 8.98 6.16
CA ALA A 90 -15.96 9.29 7.43
C ALA A 90 -17.00 8.21 7.78
N LYS A 91 -17.78 7.75 6.80
CA LYS A 91 -18.73 6.63 6.98
C LYS A 91 -18.02 5.34 7.35
N ALA A 92 -16.91 5.03 6.69
CA ALA A 92 -16.10 3.86 7.02
C ALA A 92 -15.57 3.93 8.46
N ARG A 93 -15.03 5.07 8.88
CA ARG A 93 -14.57 5.27 10.27
C ARG A 93 -15.70 5.10 11.29
N ALA A 94 -16.88 5.65 11.00
CA ALA A 94 -18.06 5.50 11.86
C ALA A 94 -18.53 4.03 11.97
N ALA A 95 -18.30 3.22 10.95
CA ALA A 95 -18.57 1.78 10.94
C ALA A 95 -17.45 0.92 11.57
N GLY A 96 -16.40 1.53 12.14
CA GLY A 96 -15.28 0.83 12.76
C GLY A 96 -14.13 0.49 11.80
N GLY A 97 -14.11 1.08 10.62
CA GLY A 97 -13.11 0.89 9.57
C GLY A 97 -13.65 0.19 8.33
N VAL A 98 -12.83 0.09 7.30
CA VAL A 98 -13.12 -0.79 6.15
C VAL A 98 -12.91 -2.23 6.62
N PRO A 99 -13.85 -3.16 6.34
CA PRO A 99 -13.71 -4.56 6.77
C PRO A 99 -12.46 -5.21 6.19
N ASP A 100 -11.67 -5.86 7.05
CA ASP A 100 -10.41 -6.52 6.66
C ASP A 100 -10.60 -7.52 5.53
N ASP A 101 -11.66 -8.33 5.57
CA ASP A 101 -11.95 -9.32 4.52
C ASP A 101 -12.25 -8.65 3.17
N SER A 102 -12.92 -7.49 3.19
CA SER A 102 -13.18 -6.73 1.96
C SER A 102 -11.89 -6.20 1.35
N VAL A 103 -10.99 -5.63 2.17
CA VAL A 103 -9.70 -5.14 1.68
C VAL A 103 -8.84 -6.26 1.13
N VAL A 104 -8.78 -7.41 1.81
CA VAL A 104 -8.03 -8.59 1.36
C VAL A 104 -8.56 -9.08 0.02
N GLY A 105 -9.89 -9.22 -0.13
CA GLY A 105 -10.52 -9.64 -1.38
C GLY A 105 -10.35 -8.64 -2.52
N ASP A 106 -10.43 -7.33 -2.23
CA ASP A 106 -10.18 -6.27 -3.21
C ASP A 106 -8.72 -6.26 -3.69
N CYS A 107 -7.76 -6.48 -2.77
CA CYS A 107 -6.35 -6.66 -3.10
C CYS A 107 -6.09 -7.88 -3.98
N GLU A 108 -6.71 -9.01 -3.65
CA GLU A 108 -6.61 -10.24 -4.46
C GLU A 108 -7.18 -10.03 -5.86
N GLY A 109 -8.33 -9.36 -5.96
CA GLY A 109 -8.94 -8.96 -7.23
C GLY A 109 -8.02 -8.06 -8.06
N ALA A 110 -7.45 -7.02 -7.43
CA ALA A 110 -6.51 -6.11 -8.07
C ALA A 110 -5.24 -6.85 -8.57
N MET A 111 -4.70 -7.76 -7.77
CA MET A 111 -3.55 -8.58 -8.16
C MET A 111 -3.88 -9.47 -9.38
N LYS A 112 -5.03 -10.14 -9.37
CA LYS A 112 -5.49 -10.95 -10.51
C LYS A 112 -5.68 -10.11 -11.76
N TYR A 113 -6.26 -8.91 -11.61
CA TYR A 113 -6.45 -7.96 -12.71
C TYR A 113 -5.11 -7.55 -13.33
N LEU A 114 -4.12 -7.15 -12.51
CA LEU A 114 -2.79 -6.81 -12.99
C LEU A 114 -2.11 -7.99 -13.73
N ARG A 115 -2.22 -9.20 -13.19
CA ARG A 115 -1.62 -10.40 -13.81
C ARG A 115 -2.28 -10.79 -15.13
N SER A 116 -3.54 -10.46 -15.35
CA SER A 116 -4.25 -10.75 -16.60
C SER A 116 -3.83 -9.83 -17.75
N MET A 117 -3.12 -8.74 -17.47
CA MET A 117 -2.70 -7.80 -18.51
C MET A 117 -1.60 -8.39 -19.40
N PRO A 118 -1.67 -8.24 -20.72
CA PRO A 118 -0.73 -8.84 -21.66
C PRO A 118 0.70 -8.30 -21.57
N PHE A 119 0.89 -7.16 -20.88
CA PHE A 119 2.17 -6.53 -20.63
C PHE A 119 2.63 -6.68 -19.17
N SER A 120 1.99 -7.55 -18.39
CA SER A 120 2.41 -7.88 -17.03
C SER A 120 3.52 -8.92 -17.03
N ASN A 121 4.53 -8.76 -16.20
CA ASN A 121 5.52 -9.80 -15.95
C ASN A 121 5.05 -10.87 -14.92
N GLY A 122 3.83 -10.73 -14.41
CA GLY A 122 3.21 -11.63 -13.43
C GLY A 122 3.60 -11.37 -11.97
N LYS A 123 4.61 -10.53 -11.69
CA LYS A 123 4.99 -10.18 -10.32
C LYS A 123 4.22 -8.96 -9.84
N VAL A 124 3.73 -9.02 -8.59
CA VAL A 124 2.91 -7.97 -7.99
C VAL A 124 3.37 -7.67 -6.58
N GLY A 125 3.62 -6.39 -6.31
CA GLY A 125 3.84 -5.85 -4.98
C GLY A 125 2.60 -5.14 -4.44
N VAL A 126 2.55 -4.96 -3.13
CA VAL A 126 1.51 -4.18 -2.44
C VAL A 126 2.14 -3.09 -1.59
N ILE A 127 1.54 -1.90 -1.58
CA ILE A 127 1.97 -0.77 -0.78
C ILE A 127 0.78 0.07 -0.34
N GLY A 128 0.86 0.62 0.84
CA GLY A 128 -0.09 1.62 1.33
C GLY A 128 0.51 2.48 2.43
N THR A 129 -0.19 3.55 2.78
CA THR A 129 0.22 4.50 3.82
C THR A 129 -0.84 4.56 4.91
N CYS A 130 -0.47 4.84 6.16
CA CYS A 130 -1.41 4.94 7.28
C CYS A 130 -2.23 3.64 7.43
N SER A 131 -3.57 3.70 7.42
CA SER A 131 -4.41 2.49 7.41
C SER A 131 -4.13 1.59 6.21
N GLY A 132 -3.76 2.16 5.05
CA GLY A 132 -3.33 1.41 3.87
C GLY A 132 -2.02 0.65 4.11
N GLY A 133 -1.09 1.19 4.92
CA GLY A 133 0.13 0.48 5.36
C GLY A 133 -0.21 -0.76 6.17
N ARG A 134 -1.10 -0.63 7.16
CA ARG A 134 -1.65 -1.77 7.90
C ARG A 134 -2.29 -2.81 6.96
N HIS A 135 -3.09 -2.34 6.01
CA HIS A 135 -3.75 -3.23 5.06
C HIS A 135 -2.78 -3.89 4.08
N SER A 136 -1.67 -3.22 3.72
CA SER A 136 -0.60 -3.82 2.91
C SER A 136 0.06 -4.99 3.63
N PHE A 137 0.37 -4.83 4.91
CA PHE A 137 0.88 -5.92 5.74
C PHE A 137 -0.14 -7.06 5.88
N LEU A 138 -1.42 -6.72 6.15
CA LEU A 138 -2.49 -7.71 6.25
C LEU A 138 -2.69 -8.48 4.94
N ALA A 139 -2.69 -7.79 3.79
CA ALA A 139 -2.79 -8.42 2.48
C ALA A 139 -1.60 -9.35 2.21
N ALA A 140 -0.36 -8.92 2.54
CA ALA A 140 0.84 -9.74 2.41
C ALA A 140 0.79 -11.03 3.25
N CYS A 141 0.05 -11.01 4.37
CA CYS A 141 -0.14 -12.20 5.22
C CYS A 141 -1.30 -13.11 4.75
N ARG A 142 -2.27 -12.59 3.96
CA ARG A 142 -3.53 -13.30 3.68
C ARG A 142 -3.78 -13.59 2.21
N VAL A 143 -3.13 -12.87 1.29
CA VAL A 143 -3.27 -13.06 -0.16
C VAL A 143 -2.08 -13.84 -0.68
N GLU A 144 -2.33 -15.01 -1.23
CA GLU A 144 -1.25 -15.82 -1.83
C GLU A 144 -0.67 -15.17 -3.08
N GLY A 145 0.65 -15.26 -3.21
CA GLY A 145 1.36 -14.86 -4.41
C GLY A 145 1.71 -13.37 -4.49
N ILE A 146 1.50 -12.57 -3.45
CA ILE A 146 2.14 -11.26 -3.35
C ILE A 146 3.66 -11.48 -3.29
N ASN A 147 4.41 -10.75 -4.13
CA ASN A 147 5.85 -10.94 -4.27
C ASN A 147 6.67 -10.03 -3.35
N ALA A 148 6.13 -8.89 -2.95
CA ALA A 148 6.77 -7.94 -2.02
C ALA A 148 5.73 -7.00 -1.40
N ALA A 149 5.93 -6.57 -0.17
CA ALA A 149 5.01 -5.68 0.53
C ALA A 149 5.73 -4.48 1.14
N VAL A 150 5.07 -3.33 1.13
CA VAL A 150 5.57 -2.11 1.78
C VAL A 150 4.51 -1.56 2.73
N ASP A 151 4.88 -1.47 4.00
CA ASP A 151 4.11 -0.81 5.06
C ASP A 151 4.69 0.58 5.34
N CYS A 152 3.97 1.62 4.92
CA CYS A 152 4.33 2.99 5.22
C CYS A 152 3.53 3.46 6.44
N TRP A 153 4.17 3.51 7.60
CA TRP A 153 3.61 3.92 8.90
C TRP A 153 2.20 3.37 9.17
N GLY A 154 2.03 2.06 8.96
CA GLY A 154 0.77 1.37 9.17
C GLY A 154 0.31 1.44 10.62
N GLY A 155 -0.67 2.30 10.91
CA GLY A 155 -1.29 2.36 12.22
C GLY A 155 -2.14 1.12 12.49
N ARG A 156 -2.15 0.62 13.74
CA ARG A 156 -2.95 -0.54 14.17
C ARG A 156 -2.51 -1.89 13.55
N VAL A 157 -1.28 -2.01 13.04
CA VAL A 157 -0.67 -3.32 12.85
C VAL A 157 -0.58 -4.01 14.21
N VAL A 158 -0.03 -3.31 15.20
CA VAL A 158 -0.12 -3.68 16.62
C VAL A 158 -1.34 -2.97 17.20
N ALA A 159 -2.38 -3.72 17.51
CA ALA A 159 -3.61 -3.20 18.09
C ALA A 159 -3.91 -3.90 19.42
N LEU A 160 -4.38 -3.13 20.39
CA LEU A 160 -4.87 -3.68 21.65
C LEU A 160 -6.29 -4.24 21.45
N LYS A 161 -6.70 -5.17 22.31
CA LYS A 161 -8.02 -5.82 22.20
C LYS A 161 -9.18 -4.82 22.17
N GLN A 162 -9.09 -3.72 22.94
CA GLN A 162 -10.11 -2.66 22.97
C GLN A 162 -10.12 -1.77 21.73
N GLU A 163 -9.10 -1.86 20.88
CA GLU A 163 -9.01 -1.10 19.62
C GLU A 163 -9.57 -1.89 18.44
N LEU A 164 -9.85 -3.19 18.64
CA LEU A 164 -10.46 -4.03 17.62
C LEU A 164 -11.93 -3.66 17.41
N THR A 165 -12.41 -3.84 16.19
CA THR A 165 -13.79 -3.54 15.80
C THR A 165 -14.41 -4.73 15.08
N PRO A 166 -15.73 -4.80 14.91
CA PRO A 166 -16.34 -5.84 14.08
C PRO A 166 -15.83 -5.86 12.64
N ALA A 167 -15.44 -4.70 12.10
CA ALA A 167 -14.83 -4.60 10.77
C ALA A 167 -13.36 -5.08 10.75
N GLN A 168 -12.66 -4.98 11.87
CA GLN A 168 -11.24 -5.30 12.04
C GLN A 168 -11.07 -6.12 13.33
N PRO A 169 -11.51 -7.40 13.33
CA PRO A 169 -11.67 -8.18 14.56
C PRO A 169 -10.37 -8.77 15.10
N VAL A 170 -9.30 -8.77 14.30
CA VAL A 170 -7.99 -9.34 14.63
C VAL A 170 -6.90 -8.29 14.38
N ALA A 171 -5.94 -8.18 15.29
CA ALA A 171 -4.77 -7.34 15.06
C ALA A 171 -3.96 -7.89 13.88
N ALA A 172 -3.54 -7.01 12.97
CA ALA A 172 -2.82 -7.47 11.78
C ALA A 172 -1.53 -8.23 12.13
N ILE A 173 -0.87 -7.85 13.22
CA ILE A 173 0.34 -8.53 13.73
C ILE A 173 0.12 -10.02 14.04
N ASP A 174 -1.09 -10.42 14.40
CA ASP A 174 -1.41 -11.83 14.72
C ASP A 174 -1.36 -12.74 13.47
N TYR A 175 -1.30 -12.16 12.28
CA TYR A 175 -1.08 -12.88 11.03
C TYR A 175 0.40 -12.97 10.61
N THR A 176 1.35 -12.46 11.39
CA THR A 176 2.78 -12.40 11.01
C THR A 176 3.35 -13.74 10.59
N GLU A 177 2.94 -14.84 11.23
CA GLU A 177 3.36 -16.21 10.86
C GLU A 177 3.07 -16.54 9.39
N LYS A 178 2.02 -15.97 8.82
CA LYS A 178 1.58 -16.20 7.44
C LYS A 178 2.27 -15.30 6.40
N LEU A 179 3.06 -14.32 6.83
CA LEU A 179 3.79 -13.47 5.88
C LEU A 179 4.71 -14.32 5.01
N ALA A 180 4.48 -14.32 3.71
CA ALA A 180 5.16 -15.20 2.76
C ALA A 180 6.07 -14.45 1.75
N CYS A 181 6.15 -13.12 1.82
CA CYS A 181 6.99 -12.29 0.96
C CYS A 181 7.85 -11.32 1.78
N PRO A 182 8.94 -10.78 1.20
CA PRO A 182 9.72 -9.71 1.81
C PRO A 182 8.85 -8.50 2.17
N LEU A 183 9.14 -7.88 3.31
CA LEU A 183 8.45 -6.71 3.84
C LEU A 183 9.40 -5.52 4.03
N LEU A 184 9.08 -4.39 3.42
CA LEU A 184 9.72 -3.11 3.74
C LEU A 184 8.80 -2.30 4.66
N GLY A 185 9.32 -1.80 5.77
CA GLY A 185 8.62 -0.87 6.67
C GLY A 185 9.29 0.51 6.66
N LEU A 186 8.48 1.57 6.61
CA LEU A 186 8.93 2.95 6.61
C LEU A 186 8.19 3.71 7.71
N PHE A 187 8.90 4.16 8.76
CA PHE A 187 8.28 4.73 9.95
C PHE A 187 8.97 6.02 10.38
N GLY A 188 8.21 6.97 10.89
CA GLY A 188 8.74 8.16 11.54
C GLY A 188 8.92 7.94 13.04
N ASN A 189 10.06 8.37 13.63
CA ASN A 189 10.30 8.25 15.06
C ASN A 189 9.48 9.24 15.91
N ASP A 190 8.94 10.29 15.28
CA ASP A 190 8.06 11.27 15.94
C ASP A 190 6.56 10.92 15.75
N ASP A 191 6.26 9.75 15.15
CA ASP A 191 4.89 9.29 15.00
C ASP A 191 4.32 8.79 16.33
N ARG A 192 3.08 9.11 16.58
CA ARG A 192 2.35 8.62 17.76
C ARG A 192 1.56 7.35 17.47
N PHE A 193 1.33 7.07 16.16
CA PHE A 193 0.49 5.95 15.76
C PHE A 193 0.75 5.50 14.31
N PRO A 194 1.68 4.52 14.11
CA PRO A 194 2.32 3.68 15.12
C PRO A 194 3.41 4.42 15.89
N SER A 195 3.43 4.25 17.21
CA SER A 195 4.53 4.74 18.02
C SER A 195 5.81 3.91 17.79
N PRO A 196 7.00 4.44 18.15
CA PRO A 196 8.24 3.66 18.10
C PRO A 196 8.16 2.32 18.83
N GLU A 197 7.44 2.24 19.95
CA GLU A 197 7.22 1.00 20.71
C GLU A 197 6.36 0.00 19.94
N GLN A 198 5.32 0.47 19.23
CA GLN A 198 4.50 -0.39 18.38
C GLN A 198 5.32 -0.94 17.20
N VAL A 199 6.20 -0.10 16.61
CA VAL A 199 7.12 -0.54 15.56
C VAL A 199 8.12 -1.56 16.08
N ASN A 200 8.68 -1.37 17.31
CA ASN A 200 9.56 -2.36 17.97
C ASN A 200 8.86 -3.71 18.12
N ARG A 201 7.61 -3.70 18.61
CA ARG A 201 6.84 -4.93 18.78
C ARG A 201 6.54 -5.63 17.44
N HIS A 202 6.29 -4.86 16.38
CA HIS A 202 6.13 -5.43 15.05
C HIS A 202 7.43 -6.13 14.57
N GLU A 203 8.60 -5.50 14.77
CA GLU A 203 9.88 -6.13 14.47
C GLU A 203 10.14 -7.39 15.31
N GLU A 204 9.81 -7.37 16.60
CA GLU A 204 9.95 -8.53 17.48
C GLU A 204 9.14 -9.73 16.97
N GLU A 205 7.91 -9.50 16.52
CA GLU A 205 7.06 -10.56 15.99
C GLU A 205 7.58 -11.09 14.63
N LEU A 206 8.08 -10.21 13.74
CA LEU A 206 8.72 -10.61 12.50
C LEU A 206 9.98 -11.45 12.74
N LYS A 207 10.82 -11.08 13.71
CA LYS A 207 12.01 -11.84 14.13
C LYS A 207 11.63 -13.20 14.68
N LYS A 208 10.62 -13.27 15.53
CA LYS A 208 10.13 -14.50 16.15
C LYS A 208 9.74 -15.55 15.10
N TYR A 209 9.13 -15.12 13.99
CA TYR A 209 8.74 -16.02 12.90
C TYR A 209 9.78 -16.10 11.76
N GLY A 210 10.98 -15.52 11.94
CA GLY A 210 12.06 -15.59 10.95
C GLY A 210 11.68 -14.98 9.60
N LYS A 211 10.92 -13.88 9.59
CA LYS A 211 10.45 -13.25 8.36
C LYS A 211 11.54 -12.39 7.71
N ASP A 212 11.52 -12.33 6.37
CA ASP A 212 12.37 -11.43 5.61
C ASP A 212 11.74 -10.03 5.65
N TYR A 213 12.42 -9.09 6.32
CA TYR A 213 11.93 -7.72 6.43
C TYR A 213 13.08 -6.73 6.59
N LYS A 214 12.78 -5.47 6.26
CA LYS A 214 13.68 -4.33 6.48
C LYS A 214 12.88 -3.12 6.88
N PHE A 215 13.19 -2.55 8.07
CA PHE A 215 12.55 -1.35 8.58
C PHE A 215 13.50 -0.17 8.56
N TYR A 216 13.05 0.96 8.02
CA TYR A 216 13.72 2.25 8.10
C TYR A 216 12.92 3.17 9.00
N ARG A 217 13.65 3.87 9.87
CA ARG A 217 13.09 4.79 10.85
C ARG A 217 13.69 6.17 10.63
N TYR A 218 12.85 7.19 10.63
CA TYR A 218 13.22 8.54 10.27
C TYR A 218 13.03 9.49 11.45
N ASP A 219 14.14 10.03 11.97
CA ASP A 219 14.13 11.08 12.99
C ASP A 219 13.58 12.39 12.40
N GLY A 220 12.82 13.14 13.20
CA GLY A 220 12.16 14.36 12.78
C GLY A 220 11.00 14.18 11.81
N ALA A 221 10.54 12.95 11.63
CA ALA A 221 9.38 12.61 10.83
C ALA A 221 8.28 11.97 11.68
N GLY A 222 7.06 12.45 11.53
CA GLY A 222 5.86 11.92 12.15
C GLY A 222 4.95 11.23 11.14
N HIS A 223 3.70 11.02 11.54
CA HIS A 223 2.69 10.42 10.67
C HIS A 223 2.50 11.19 9.37
N GLY A 224 2.50 10.50 8.23
CA GLY A 224 2.21 11.12 6.94
C GLY A 224 3.33 12.00 6.38
N PHE A 225 4.59 11.76 6.76
CA PHE A 225 5.72 12.58 6.31
C PHE A 225 5.96 12.62 4.79
N TRP A 226 5.23 11.82 4.01
CA TRP A 226 5.20 11.86 2.54
C TRP A 226 4.16 12.82 1.96
N TYR A 227 3.16 13.20 2.74
CA TYR A 227 2.03 13.99 2.25
C TYR A 227 2.46 15.43 2.00
N TYR A 228 2.96 15.69 0.78
CA TYR A 228 3.55 16.98 0.38
C TYR A 228 2.58 18.17 0.47
N HIS A 229 1.28 17.92 0.57
CA HIS A 229 0.22 18.92 0.71
C HIS A 229 -0.16 19.20 2.17
N THR A 230 0.60 18.68 3.14
CA THR A 230 0.34 18.86 4.57
C THR A 230 1.58 19.37 5.31
N GLU A 231 1.39 19.91 6.51
CA GLU A 231 2.48 20.35 7.40
C GLU A 231 3.36 19.19 7.90
N ALA A 232 2.86 17.95 7.81
CA ALA A 232 3.60 16.75 8.16
C ALA A 232 4.75 16.46 7.20
N TYR A 233 4.76 17.07 6.01
CA TYR A 233 5.74 16.77 4.96
C TYR A 233 7.17 17.02 5.40
N ARG A 234 8.01 16.02 5.21
CA ARG A 234 9.46 16.06 5.47
C ARG A 234 10.20 15.69 4.19
N PRO A 235 10.56 16.68 3.35
CA PRO A 235 11.09 16.44 2.00
C PRO A 235 12.29 15.49 1.95
N LYS A 236 13.24 15.66 2.86
CA LYS A 236 14.46 14.85 2.91
C LYS A 236 14.13 13.39 3.22
N GLN A 237 13.34 13.15 4.26
CA GLN A 237 12.93 11.80 4.68
C GLN A 237 12.02 11.16 3.63
N ALA A 238 11.08 11.93 3.07
CA ALA A 238 10.18 11.45 2.02
C ALA A 238 10.93 11.00 0.76
N MET A 239 11.95 11.75 0.34
CA MET A 239 12.74 11.39 -0.82
C MET A 239 13.61 10.15 -0.59
N ASP A 240 14.23 10.02 0.58
CA ASP A 240 14.99 8.81 0.92
C ASP A 240 14.05 7.59 0.96
N ALA A 241 12.89 7.73 1.60
CA ALA A 241 11.91 6.65 1.70
C ALA A 241 11.39 6.21 0.32
N TRP A 242 11.13 7.13 -0.62
CA TRP A 242 10.78 6.79 -2.00
C TRP A 242 11.89 6.02 -2.71
N ASN A 243 13.16 6.41 -2.53
CA ASN A 243 14.30 5.67 -3.08
C ASN A 243 14.30 4.22 -2.54
N LYS A 244 14.08 4.03 -1.23
CA LYS A 244 13.99 2.69 -0.62
C LYS A 244 12.85 1.85 -1.20
N VAL A 245 11.69 2.46 -1.47
CA VAL A 245 10.57 1.75 -2.12
C VAL A 245 10.95 1.27 -3.52
N PHE A 246 11.53 2.14 -4.34
CA PHE A 246 11.90 1.77 -5.71
C PHE A 246 13.07 0.79 -5.79
N GLU A 247 14.06 0.90 -4.88
CA GLU A 247 15.13 -0.09 -4.71
C GLU A 247 14.54 -1.46 -4.37
N PHE A 248 13.70 -1.51 -3.35
CA PHE A 248 13.06 -2.74 -2.86
C PHE A 248 12.17 -3.41 -3.91
N PHE A 249 11.26 -2.67 -4.52
CA PHE A 249 10.43 -3.24 -5.58
C PHE A 249 11.23 -3.59 -6.84
N GLY A 250 12.31 -2.86 -7.14
CA GLY A 250 13.22 -3.19 -8.22
C GLY A 250 13.90 -4.55 -8.02
N GLU A 251 14.34 -4.83 -6.80
CA GLU A 251 14.99 -6.10 -6.42
C GLU A 251 14.02 -7.28 -6.52
N HIS A 252 12.80 -7.14 -6.00
CA HIS A 252 11.88 -8.27 -5.85
C HIS A 252 10.91 -8.47 -7.02
N LEU A 253 10.65 -7.45 -7.83
CA LEU A 253 9.62 -7.51 -8.86
C LEU A 253 10.15 -7.48 -10.30
N ARG A 254 11.42 -7.07 -10.54
CA ARG A 254 11.99 -6.96 -11.90
C ARG A 254 12.90 -8.11 -12.29
N SER A 255 13.28 -8.92 -11.33
CA SER A 255 14.15 -10.09 -11.57
C SER A 255 13.38 -11.29 -12.12
#